data_8d7f82dcc4cef8e4013ea013f5ff8128
#
_entry.id   8d7f82dcc4cef8e4013ea013f5ff8128
#
_cell.length_a   1.000
_cell.length_b   1.000
_cell.length_c   1.000
_cell.angle_alpha   90.00
_cell.angle_beta   90.00
_cell.angle_gamma   90.00
#
_symmetry.space_group_name_H-M   'P 1'
#
loop_
_entity.id
_entity.type
_entity.pdbx_description
1 polymer ?
#
loop_
_entity_poly.entity_id
_entity_poly.type
_entity_poly.pdbx_seq_one_letter_code
_entity_poly.pdbx_strand_id
1 'polypeptide(L)'
;MDIKRTKPKFHYKKWLIAGGVVTLILIVWQLSQPVAAAKIKASDVWLGQVQRGDLIAEVEGFGTLQSKYQRLLTAEVQATVEEIILKPGADVKANDVILRLVNPDLAQQLNNQKIEVERQRANLRQTQLNQKREVLALEAQLASLNAQYKAAKLKLEAESKLAERGIVSQLDIKRSQLDMEQYEQRFEIEQRRMAQLKLVHTEAVKIQQELIKQHVGELATIQRHFDNLTVRAGNAGVLQRLPVELGQSVSAGSQLALIGSVNELVALVDISQSQISNVSKGQAVTVKVRNNNLVGEVLRIDPEVTNGTVSVEVALNGEIPPSARPEMNIEARINTGTLSNTLYIERPINSRANTSAELFVVNSQLQSAQKLPIQLGVQAGKYIQIVAGVKESDQIILSDTSHWQQYQSIMLTQ
;
A
#
# COMPACT_ATOMS: atom_id res chain seq x y z
N MET A 1 -103.57 42.13 -62.86
CA MET A 1 -103.86 40.84 -62.29
C MET A 1 -102.45 40.26 -61.90
N ASP A 2 -102.16 40.38 -60.66
CA ASP A 2 -100.79 40.09 -60.16
C ASP A 2 -100.83 38.80 -59.32
N ILE A 3 -100.05 37.80 -59.73
CA ILE A 3 -99.99 36.50 -59.09
C ILE A 3 -98.65 36.43 -58.26
N LYS A 4 -98.80 36.50 -56.96
CA LYS A 4 -97.64 36.33 -56.03
C LYS A 4 -97.19 34.87 -56.00
N ARG A 5 -95.96 34.60 -56.38
CA ARG A 5 -95.27 33.31 -56.19
C ARG A 5 -94.63 33.25 -54.77
N THR A 6 -95.00 32.29 -53.96
CA THR A 6 -94.43 31.99 -52.68
C THR A 6 -93.14 31.13 -52.86
N LYS A 7 -92.06 31.56 -52.26
CA LYS A 7 -90.76 30.77 -52.20
C LYS A 7 -90.79 29.68 -51.12
N PRO A 8 -90.32 28.44 -51.40
CA PRO A 8 -90.29 27.41 -50.38
C PRO A 8 -89.17 27.69 -49.37
N LYS A 9 -89.43 27.51 -48.05
CA LYS A 9 -88.45 27.58 -46.95
C LYS A 9 -87.60 26.29 -46.91
N PHE A 10 -86.34 26.41 -47.30
CA PHE A 10 -85.36 25.29 -47.24
C PHE A 10 -84.90 25.07 -45.77
N HIS A 11 -85.15 23.92 -45.13
CA HIS A 11 -84.78 23.57 -43.76
C HIS A 11 -83.32 23.11 -43.67
N TYR A 12 -82.35 24.02 -43.84
CA TYR A 12 -80.89 23.69 -43.77
C TYR A 12 -80.44 23.25 -42.39
N LYS A 13 -81.13 23.55 -41.27
CA LYS A 13 -80.79 23.12 -39.91
C LYS A 13 -80.81 21.62 -39.73
N LYS A 14 -81.64 20.87 -40.41
CA LYS A 14 -81.68 19.38 -40.32
C LYS A 14 -80.45 18.73 -41.00
N TRP A 15 -79.93 19.33 -42.04
CA TRP A 15 -78.73 18.86 -42.76
C TRP A 15 -77.42 19.16 -42.02
N LEU A 16 -77.34 20.24 -41.25
CA LEU A 16 -76.20 20.57 -40.38
C LEU A 16 -76.13 19.62 -39.20
N ILE A 17 -77.25 19.20 -38.61
CA ILE A 17 -77.25 18.20 -37.52
C ILE A 17 -76.88 16.81 -38.08
N ALA A 18 -77.35 16.42 -39.23
CA ALA A 18 -77.02 15.17 -39.87
C ALA A 18 -75.53 15.13 -40.28
N GLY A 19 -74.93 16.22 -40.75
CA GLY A 19 -73.52 16.37 -41.06
C GLY A 19 -72.62 16.27 -39.81
N GLY A 20 -73.06 16.91 -38.69
CA GLY A 20 -72.37 16.84 -37.41
C GLY A 20 -72.31 15.41 -36.79
N VAL A 21 -73.45 14.66 -36.93
CA VAL A 21 -73.46 13.25 -36.44
C VAL A 21 -72.58 12.35 -37.29
N VAL A 22 -72.54 12.52 -38.61
CA VAL A 22 -71.71 11.75 -39.52
C VAL A 22 -70.20 12.02 -39.26
N THR A 23 -69.81 13.29 -39.02
CA THR A 23 -68.44 13.65 -38.66
C THR A 23 -68.04 13.07 -37.26
N LEU A 24 -68.96 13.10 -36.31
CA LEU A 24 -68.70 12.50 -34.98
C LEU A 24 -68.52 10.99 -35.06
N ILE A 25 -69.35 10.29 -35.89
CA ILE A 25 -69.22 8.85 -36.13
C ILE A 25 -67.88 8.52 -36.85
N LEU A 26 -67.50 9.35 -37.82
CA LEU A 26 -66.18 9.18 -38.50
C LEU A 26 -64.97 9.40 -37.57
N ILE A 27 -65.08 10.39 -36.67
CA ILE A 27 -64.04 10.63 -35.67
C ILE A 27 -63.99 9.47 -34.68
N VAL A 28 -65.13 8.96 -34.18
CA VAL A 28 -65.18 7.79 -33.30
C VAL A 28 -64.68 6.54 -34.02
N TRP A 29 -64.98 6.37 -35.30
CA TRP A 29 -64.52 5.26 -36.12
C TRP A 29 -63.01 5.36 -36.39
N GLN A 30 -62.41 6.55 -36.57
CA GLN A 30 -61.01 6.79 -36.77
C GLN A 30 -60.23 6.61 -35.49
N LEU A 31 -60.78 6.94 -34.30
CA LEU A 31 -60.26 6.69 -33.00
C LEU A 31 -60.36 5.22 -32.57
N SER A 32 -61.25 4.44 -33.15
CA SER A 32 -61.47 3.01 -32.91
C SER A 32 -60.64 2.11 -33.83
N GLN A 33 -59.84 2.64 -34.74
CA GLN A 33 -58.99 1.84 -35.59
C GLN A 33 -57.93 1.21 -34.69
N PRO A 34 -57.73 -0.14 -34.63
CA PRO A 34 -56.63 -0.76 -33.89
C PRO A 34 -55.31 -0.27 -34.48
N VAL A 35 -54.44 0.32 -33.63
CA VAL A 35 -53.06 0.69 -34.01
C VAL A 35 -52.46 -0.51 -34.72
N ALA A 36 -52.00 -0.34 -35.95
CA ALA A 36 -51.47 -1.40 -36.79
C ALA A 36 -50.36 -2.18 -36.01
N ALA A 37 -50.66 -3.41 -35.59
CA ALA A 37 -49.70 -4.26 -34.91
C ALA A 37 -48.68 -4.75 -35.96
N ALA A 38 -47.40 -4.56 -35.74
CA ALA A 38 -46.38 -5.16 -36.57
C ALA A 38 -46.46 -6.70 -36.45
N LYS A 39 -46.40 -7.40 -37.59
CA LYS A 39 -46.34 -8.86 -37.61
C LYS A 39 -44.88 -9.29 -37.62
N ILE A 40 -44.50 -10.11 -36.64
CA ILE A 40 -43.11 -10.58 -36.43
C ILE A 40 -43.17 -12.10 -36.32
N LYS A 41 -42.23 -12.80 -36.91
CA LYS A 41 -42.12 -14.25 -36.75
C LYS A 41 -41.61 -14.58 -35.36
N ALA A 42 -42.19 -15.56 -34.69
CA ALA A 42 -41.77 -16.00 -33.37
C ALA A 42 -40.33 -16.56 -33.38
N SER A 43 -39.82 -17.03 -34.52
CA SER A 43 -38.46 -17.45 -34.72
C SER A 43 -37.41 -16.33 -34.63
N ASP A 44 -37.81 -15.08 -34.86
CA ASP A 44 -36.92 -13.91 -34.96
C ASP A 44 -36.73 -13.21 -33.59
N VAL A 45 -37.43 -13.68 -32.57
CA VAL A 45 -37.39 -13.13 -31.22
C VAL A 45 -36.93 -14.15 -30.19
N TRP A 46 -36.11 -13.72 -29.30
CA TRP A 46 -35.70 -14.54 -28.15
C TRP A 46 -36.61 -14.24 -26.97
N LEU A 47 -37.23 -15.28 -26.44
CA LEU A 47 -38.18 -15.17 -25.33
C LEU A 47 -37.54 -15.66 -24.05
N GLY A 48 -37.68 -14.88 -22.99
CA GLY A 48 -37.33 -15.28 -21.62
C GLY A 48 -38.59 -15.41 -20.77
N GLN A 49 -38.55 -16.33 -19.82
CA GLN A 49 -39.61 -16.53 -18.86
C GLN A 49 -39.20 -15.91 -17.50
N VAL A 50 -40.10 -15.11 -16.92
CA VAL A 50 -39.93 -14.56 -15.58
C VAL A 50 -39.99 -15.69 -14.56
N GLN A 51 -38.96 -15.80 -13.77
CA GLN A 51 -38.80 -16.81 -12.72
C GLN A 51 -38.82 -16.15 -11.34
N ARG A 52 -39.22 -16.91 -10.33
CA ARG A 52 -39.13 -16.49 -8.94
C ARG A 52 -38.13 -17.37 -8.22
N GLY A 53 -37.22 -16.78 -7.48
CA GLY A 53 -36.22 -17.49 -6.71
C GLY A 53 -35.20 -16.54 -6.08
N ASP A 54 -34.14 -17.13 -5.55
CA ASP A 54 -33.05 -16.39 -4.96
C ASP A 54 -32.08 -15.94 -6.07
N LEU A 55 -31.84 -14.66 -6.14
CA LEU A 55 -30.92 -14.06 -7.10
C LEU A 55 -29.65 -13.57 -6.36
N ILE A 56 -28.52 -14.18 -6.66
CA ILE A 56 -27.22 -13.76 -6.09
C ILE A 56 -26.69 -12.60 -6.93
N ALA A 57 -26.64 -11.43 -6.32
CA ALA A 57 -26.04 -10.27 -6.95
C ALA A 57 -24.51 -10.41 -6.90
N GLU A 58 -23.88 -10.40 -8.07
CA GLU A 58 -22.44 -10.55 -8.20
C GLU A 58 -21.83 -9.36 -8.93
N VAL A 59 -20.65 -8.96 -8.51
CA VAL A 59 -19.80 -8.01 -9.23
C VAL A 59 -18.62 -8.77 -9.80
N GLU A 60 -18.44 -8.68 -11.11
CA GLU A 60 -17.32 -9.31 -11.81
C GLU A 60 -16.14 -8.33 -11.90
N GLY A 61 -14.95 -8.88 -11.72
CA GLY A 61 -13.69 -8.16 -11.87
C GLY A 61 -12.61 -9.06 -12.45
N PHE A 62 -11.61 -8.44 -13.03
CA PHE A 62 -10.42 -9.10 -13.56
C PHE A 62 -9.22 -8.61 -12.80
N GLY A 63 -8.18 -9.44 -12.71
CA GLY A 63 -7.01 -9.06 -11.97
C GLY A 63 -5.89 -10.07 -12.09
N THR A 64 -4.97 -10.03 -11.12
CA THR A 64 -3.83 -10.94 -11.07
C THR A 64 -3.66 -11.53 -9.67
N LEU A 65 -3.07 -12.72 -9.62
CA LEU A 65 -2.55 -13.26 -8.37
C LEU A 65 -1.26 -12.54 -8.00
N GLN A 66 -1.12 -12.18 -6.73
CA GLN A 66 0.13 -11.63 -6.22
C GLN A 66 0.59 -12.39 -4.99
N SER A 67 1.90 -12.42 -4.75
CA SER A 67 2.43 -12.97 -3.50
C SER A 67 1.99 -12.09 -2.34
N LYS A 68 1.47 -12.69 -1.30
CA LYS A 68 1.08 -11.98 -0.07
C LYS A 68 2.25 -11.24 0.58
N TYR A 69 3.44 -11.82 0.49
CA TYR A 69 4.69 -11.23 0.96
C TYR A 69 5.65 -11.13 -0.22
N GLN A 70 6.03 -9.90 -0.52
CA GLN A 70 7.04 -9.60 -1.53
C GLN A 70 8.15 -8.77 -0.91
N ARG A 71 9.40 -9.05 -1.29
CA ARG A 71 10.56 -8.26 -0.93
C ARG A 71 11.33 -7.88 -2.18
N LEU A 72 11.37 -6.59 -2.45
CA LEU A 72 12.20 -6.02 -3.48
C LEU A 72 13.59 -5.75 -2.89
N LEU A 73 14.62 -6.32 -3.49
CA LEU A 73 16.02 -6.05 -3.16
C LEU A 73 16.56 -5.02 -4.13
N THR A 74 17.18 -3.98 -3.58
CA THR A 74 17.76 -2.88 -4.35
C THR A 74 19.23 -2.70 -4.01
N ALA A 75 20.01 -2.18 -4.94
CA ALA A 75 21.40 -1.79 -4.70
C ALA A 75 21.45 -0.56 -3.76
N GLU A 76 22.23 -0.65 -2.68
CA GLU A 76 22.43 0.49 -1.78
C GLU A 76 23.48 1.48 -2.29
N VAL A 77 24.43 0.97 -3.06
CA VAL A 77 25.53 1.75 -3.65
C VAL A 77 25.72 1.37 -5.11
N GLN A 78 26.40 2.22 -5.85
CA GLN A 78 26.83 1.87 -7.20
C GLN A 78 27.80 0.70 -7.16
N ALA A 79 27.59 -0.31 -8.03
CA ALA A 79 28.44 -1.49 -8.08
C ALA A 79 28.28 -2.20 -9.44
N THR A 80 29.12 -3.20 -9.69
CA THR A 80 29.02 -4.08 -10.86
C THR A 80 28.63 -5.49 -10.41
N VAL A 81 27.75 -6.15 -11.16
CA VAL A 81 27.37 -7.55 -10.90
C VAL A 81 28.56 -8.47 -11.21
N GLU A 82 29.14 -9.04 -10.18
CA GLU A 82 30.30 -9.93 -10.28
C GLU A 82 29.88 -11.38 -10.53
N GLU A 83 28.85 -11.84 -9.82
CA GLU A 83 28.38 -13.22 -9.88
C GLU A 83 26.88 -13.31 -9.60
N ILE A 84 26.17 -14.12 -10.38
CA ILE A 84 24.77 -14.50 -10.15
C ILE A 84 24.76 -15.96 -9.68
N ILE A 85 24.38 -16.19 -8.41
CA ILE A 85 24.43 -17.51 -7.76
C ILE A 85 23.09 -18.23 -7.95
N LEU A 86 21.96 -17.50 -7.80
CA LEU A 86 20.62 -18.06 -7.94
C LEU A 86 19.88 -17.42 -9.11
N LYS A 87 19.10 -18.24 -9.83
CA LYS A 87 18.28 -17.81 -10.98
C LYS A 87 16.80 -17.73 -10.59
N PRO A 88 16.00 -16.96 -11.32
CA PRO A 88 14.54 -16.94 -11.13
C PRO A 88 13.94 -18.35 -11.13
N GLY A 89 13.04 -18.62 -10.18
CA GLY A 89 12.45 -19.93 -9.93
C GLY A 89 13.11 -20.73 -8.82
N ALA A 90 14.27 -20.30 -8.28
CA ALA A 90 14.92 -20.96 -7.15
C ALA A 90 14.23 -20.67 -5.82
N ASP A 91 14.07 -21.70 -4.99
CA ASP A 91 13.68 -21.54 -3.58
C ASP A 91 14.83 -20.94 -2.78
N VAL A 92 14.52 -19.95 -1.95
CA VAL A 92 15.51 -19.22 -1.15
C VAL A 92 15.13 -19.18 0.33
N LYS A 93 16.13 -19.26 1.19
CA LYS A 93 16.05 -18.98 2.63
C LYS A 93 16.59 -17.59 2.91
N ALA A 94 16.27 -17.02 4.07
CA ALA A 94 16.65 -15.66 4.43
C ALA A 94 18.15 -15.33 4.27
N ASN A 95 19.04 -16.27 4.54
CA ASN A 95 20.48 -16.06 4.48
C ASN A 95 21.13 -16.43 3.13
N ASP A 96 20.37 -17.01 2.20
CA ASP A 96 20.93 -17.44 0.91
C ASP A 96 21.39 -16.24 0.09
N VAL A 97 22.54 -16.36 -0.53
CA VAL A 97 23.14 -15.34 -1.40
C VAL A 97 22.55 -15.50 -2.80
N ILE A 98 21.98 -14.43 -3.33
CA ILE A 98 21.40 -14.41 -4.66
C ILE A 98 22.43 -14.02 -5.71
N LEU A 99 23.14 -12.94 -5.45
CA LEU A 99 24.19 -12.42 -6.32
C LEU A 99 25.26 -11.69 -5.50
N ARG A 100 26.43 -11.51 -6.11
CA ARG A 100 27.52 -10.69 -5.57
C ARG A 100 27.74 -9.50 -6.47
N LEU A 101 27.92 -8.36 -5.81
CA LEU A 101 28.32 -7.12 -6.43
C LEU A 101 29.77 -6.82 -6.07
N VAL A 102 30.47 -6.12 -6.93
CA VAL A 102 31.84 -5.64 -6.67
C VAL A 102 31.88 -4.13 -6.81
N ASN A 103 32.56 -3.48 -5.88
CA ASN A 103 32.92 -2.07 -5.93
C ASN A 103 34.34 -1.88 -5.35
N PRO A 104 35.37 -1.78 -6.21
CA PRO A 104 36.76 -1.61 -5.78
C PRO A 104 36.98 -0.34 -4.97
N ASP A 105 36.32 0.75 -5.33
CA ASP A 105 36.43 2.04 -4.65
C ASP A 105 35.93 1.97 -3.21
N LEU A 106 34.80 1.29 -3.00
CA LEU A 106 34.24 1.07 -1.67
C LEU A 106 35.17 0.16 -0.82
N ALA A 107 35.78 -0.86 -1.44
CA ALA A 107 36.76 -1.71 -0.76
C ALA A 107 37.98 -0.89 -0.31
N GLN A 108 38.46 0.01 -1.16
CA GLN A 108 39.57 0.91 -0.81
C GLN A 108 39.16 1.91 0.28
N GLN A 109 37.97 2.51 0.20
CA GLN A 109 37.42 3.39 1.25
C GLN A 109 37.34 2.68 2.60
N LEU A 110 36.87 1.43 2.62
CA LEU A 110 36.79 0.61 3.82
C LEU A 110 38.19 0.41 4.44
N ASN A 111 39.19 0.07 3.61
CA ASN A 111 40.56 -0.11 4.08
C ASN A 111 41.13 1.20 4.63
N ASN A 112 40.95 2.32 3.93
CA ASN A 112 41.42 3.63 4.36
C ASN A 112 40.80 4.04 5.70
N GLN A 113 39.50 3.80 5.89
CA GLN A 113 38.84 4.13 7.14
C GLN A 113 39.28 3.22 8.31
N LYS A 114 39.58 1.94 8.05
CA LYS A 114 40.20 1.07 9.06
C LYS A 114 41.55 1.61 9.53
N ILE A 115 42.39 2.03 8.58
CA ILE A 115 43.70 2.62 8.89
C ILE A 115 43.50 3.93 9.69
N GLU A 116 42.52 4.76 9.36
CA GLU A 116 42.25 6.02 10.07
C GLU A 116 41.88 5.76 11.55
N VAL A 117 40.98 4.79 11.81
CA VAL A 117 40.62 4.40 13.17
C VAL A 117 41.85 3.95 13.97
N GLU A 118 42.74 3.12 13.36
CA GLU A 118 43.96 2.68 14.02
C GLU A 118 44.95 3.82 14.26
N ARG A 119 45.04 4.78 13.32
CA ARG A 119 45.83 5.99 13.51
C ARG A 119 45.36 6.81 14.71
N GLN A 120 44.08 7.04 14.84
CA GLN A 120 43.51 7.76 15.98
C GLN A 120 43.70 7.03 17.31
N ARG A 121 43.60 5.70 17.31
CA ARG A 121 43.92 4.87 18.49
C ARG A 121 45.41 4.98 18.88
N ALA A 122 46.30 5.02 17.89
CA ALA A 122 47.74 5.20 18.15
C ALA A 122 48.04 6.59 18.73
N ASN A 123 47.39 7.63 18.22
CA ASN A 123 47.49 9.01 18.74
C ASN A 123 47.02 9.08 20.21
N LEU A 124 45.92 8.42 20.55
CA LEU A 124 45.43 8.33 21.92
C LEU A 124 46.47 7.67 22.84
N ARG A 125 47.04 6.52 22.42
CA ARG A 125 48.10 5.85 23.19
C ARG A 125 49.32 6.74 23.41
N GLN A 126 49.74 7.47 22.37
CA GLN A 126 50.85 8.41 22.46
C GLN A 126 50.55 9.55 23.45
N THR A 127 49.35 10.14 23.38
CA THR A 127 48.90 11.16 24.31
C THR A 127 48.91 10.67 25.75
N GLN A 128 48.36 9.49 26.02
CA GLN A 128 48.31 8.89 27.35
C GLN A 128 49.74 8.61 27.89
N LEU A 129 50.66 8.17 27.05
CA LEU A 129 52.06 7.96 27.46
C LEU A 129 52.74 9.29 27.79
N ASN A 130 52.51 10.35 27.05
CA ASN A 130 53.06 11.67 27.30
C ASN A 130 52.48 12.24 28.62
N GLN A 131 51.16 12.15 28.81
CA GLN A 131 50.47 12.56 30.05
C GLN A 131 51.00 11.81 31.27
N LYS A 132 51.21 10.48 31.14
CA LYS A 132 51.77 9.67 32.22
C LYS A 132 53.17 10.12 32.60
N ARG A 133 54.04 10.43 31.63
CA ARG A 133 55.39 10.98 31.91
C ARG A 133 55.31 12.32 32.66
N GLU A 134 54.42 13.22 32.25
CA GLU A 134 54.25 14.52 32.90
C GLU A 134 53.74 14.36 34.33
N VAL A 135 52.76 13.49 34.57
CA VAL A 135 52.24 13.21 35.90
C VAL A 135 53.35 12.61 36.81
N LEU A 136 54.15 11.68 36.31
CA LEU A 136 55.25 11.10 37.08
C LEU A 136 56.33 12.15 37.45
N ALA A 137 56.65 13.07 36.53
CA ALA A 137 57.61 14.17 36.81
C ALA A 137 57.07 15.09 37.93
N LEU A 138 55.75 15.45 37.86
CA LEU A 138 55.14 16.28 38.87
C LEU A 138 54.98 15.58 40.22
N GLU A 139 54.72 14.27 40.24
CA GLU A 139 54.68 13.44 41.45
C GLU A 139 56.06 13.41 42.16
N ALA A 140 57.15 13.32 41.40
CA ALA A 140 58.51 13.37 41.96
C ALA A 140 58.79 14.76 42.58
N GLN A 141 58.34 15.83 41.92
CA GLN A 141 58.47 17.22 42.47
C GLN A 141 57.64 17.41 43.75
N LEU A 142 56.41 16.92 43.80
CA LEU A 142 55.57 16.93 45.00
C LEU A 142 56.18 16.13 46.14
N ALA A 143 56.73 14.97 45.85
CA ALA A 143 57.44 14.18 46.88
C ALA A 143 58.63 14.92 47.48
N SER A 144 59.42 15.64 46.67
CA SER A 144 60.51 16.51 47.13
C SER A 144 60.04 17.65 48.00
N LEU A 145 58.98 18.37 47.58
CA LEU A 145 58.41 19.48 48.38
C LEU A 145 57.80 18.98 49.69
N ASN A 146 57.14 17.84 49.68
CA ASN A 146 56.60 17.23 50.88
C ASN A 146 57.71 16.87 51.89
N ALA A 147 58.85 16.36 51.42
CA ALA A 147 59.99 16.09 52.30
C ALA A 147 60.58 17.35 52.90
N GLN A 148 60.69 18.44 52.10
CA GLN A 148 61.18 19.75 52.58
C GLN A 148 60.20 20.35 53.65
N TYR A 149 58.89 20.33 53.37
CA TYR A 149 57.87 20.74 54.33
C TYR A 149 57.95 19.99 55.65
N LYS A 150 58.04 18.64 55.58
CA LYS A 150 58.16 17.79 56.78
C LYS A 150 59.44 18.08 57.56
N ALA A 151 60.55 18.32 56.87
CA ALA A 151 61.83 18.65 57.53
C ALA A 151 61.74 20.05 58.24
N ALA A 152 61.17 21.04 57.60
CA ALA A 152 60.95 22.38 58.21
C ALA A 152 60.00 22.31 59.37
N LYS A 153 58.95 21.50 59.31
CA LYS A 153 58.00 21.29 60.43
C LYS A 153 58.66 20.64 61.64
N LEU A 154 59.45 19.58 61.42
CA LEU A 154 60.20 18.90 62.48
C LEU A 154 61.22 19.85 63.14
N LYS A 155 61.91 20.70 62.34
CA LYS A 155 62.83 21.71 62.85
C LYS A 155 62.11 22.71 63.73
N LEU A 156 60.96 23.27 63.28
CA LEU A 156 60.16 24.21 64.07
C LEU A 156 59.66 23.56 65.40
N GLU A 157 59.19 22.32 65.37
CA GLU A 157 58.74 21.59 66.54
C GLU A 157 59.88 21.37 67.57
N ALA A 158 61.12 21.05 67.07
CA ALA A 158 62.32 20.87 67.92
C ALA A 158 62.72 22.22 68.56
N GLU A 159 62.80 23.30 67.74
CA GLU A 159 63.19 24.63 68.21
C GLU A 159 62.20 25.21 69.20
N SER A 160 60.87 24.99 68.97
CA SER A 160 59.88 25.43 69.93
C SER A 160 59.99 24.76 71.33
N LYS A 161 60.29 23.43 71.35
CA LYS A 161 60.58 22.70 72.62
C LYS A 161 61.86 23.18 73.34
N LEU A 162 62.89 23.59 72.61
CA LEU A 162 64.12 24.11 73.14
C LEU A 162 63.97 25.56 73.64
N ALA A 163 63.08 26.39 73.01
CA ALA A 163 62.75 27.73 73.45
C ALA A 163 62.04 27.75 74.80
N GLU A 164 61.15 26.80 75.07
CA GLU A 164 60.53 26.62 76.32
C GLU A 164 61.54 26.49 77.49
N ARG A 165 62.72 25.99 77.12
CA ARG A 165 63.85 25.88 78.03
C ARG A 165 64.82 27.06 78.03
N GLY A 166 64.55 28.08 77.20
CA GLY A 166 65.41 29.26 77.11
C GLY A 166 66.65 29.10 76.27
N ILE A 167 66.75 28.00 75.44
CA ILE A 167 68.00 27.63 74.72
C ILE A 167 67.96 28.32 73.29
N VAL A 168 66.83 28.56 72.74
CA VAL A 168 66.64 29.11 71.36
C VAL A 168 65.95 30.49 71.47
N SER A 169 66.35 31.47 70.60
CA SER A 169 65.79 32.80 70.58
C SER A 169 64.37 32.85 69.92
N GLN A 170 63.53 33.78 70.35
CA GLN A 170 62.22 33.98 69.74
C GLN A 170 62.30 34.37 68.22
N LEU A 171 63.40 35.00 67.78
CA LEU A 171 63.67 35.32 66.40
C LEU A 171 63.88 34.08 65.55
N ASP A 172 64.62 33.08 66.08
CA ASP A 172 64.94 31.85 65.35
C ASP A 172 63.66 31.00 65.18
N ILE A 173 62.83 30.90 66.22
CA ILE A 173 61.50 30.21 66.09
C ILE A 173 60.67 30.91 64.99
N LYS A 174 60.64 32.25 64.98
CA LYS A 174 59.88 33.02 64.02
C LYS A 174 60.40 32.75 62.59
N ARG A 175 61.71 32.63 62.37
CA ARG A 175 62.31 32.25 61.10
C ARG A 175 61.93 30.85 60.70
N SER A 176 62.04 29.87 61.58
CA SER A 176 61.68 28.46 61.29
C SER A 176 60.19 28.32 61.02
N GLN A 177 59.35 29.15 61.68
CA GLN A 177 57.89 29.20 61.38
C GLN A 177 57.64 29.71 59.94
N LEU A 178 58.29 30.83 59.55
CA LEU A 178 58.17 31.38 58.19
C LEU A 178 58.71 30.38 57.14
N ASP A 179 59.77 29.68 57.41
CA ASP A 179 60.32 28.64 56.51
C ASP A 179 59.30 27.51 56.32
N MET A 180 58.73 27.01 57.44
CA MET A 180 57.71 25.96 57.37
C MET A 180 56.48 26.41 56.57
N GLU A 181 55.95 27.63 56.89
CA GLU A 181 54.79 28.22 56.15
C GLU A 181 55.09 28.37 54.66
N GLN A 182 56.30 28.77 54.32
CA GLN A 182 56.72 28.86 52.88
C GLN A 182 56.70 27.54 52.16
N TYR A 183 57.25 26.47 52.78
CA TYR A 183 57.25 25.13 52.17
C TYR A 183 55.82 24.56 52.13
N GLU A 184 55.00 24.82 53.13
CA GLU A 184 53.59 24.42 53.16
C GLU A 184 52.82 25.02 51.98
N GLN A 185 52.94 26.37 51.80
CA GLN A 185 52.28 27.03 50.69
C GLN A 185 52.74 26.55 49.33
N ARG A 186 54.05 26.30 49.17
CA ARG A 186 54.58 25.69 47.91
C ARG A 186 54.03 24.30 47.65
N PHE A 187 53.96 23.46 48.67
CA PHE A 187 53.40 22.11 48.58
C PHE A 187 51.93 22.15 48.22
N GLU A 188 51.12 22.99 48.83
CA GLU A 188 49.72 23.13 48.51
C GLU A 188 49.46 23.66 47.10
N ILE A 189 50.23 24.63 46.62
CA ILE A 189 50.13 25.18 45.27
C ILE A 189 50.40 24.05 44.28
N GLU A 190 51.48 23.32 44.47
CA GLU A 190 51.85 22.23 43.55
C GLU A 190 50.88 21.05 43.58
N GLN A 191 50.27 20.78 44.78
CA GLN A 191 49.20 19.78 44.90
C GLN A 191 47.92 20.21 44.09
N ARG A 192 47.54 21.48 44.18
CA ARG A 192 46.44 22.02 43.38
C ARG A 192 46.75 21.96 41.88
N ARG A 193 47.98 22.29 41.48
CA ARG A 193 48.50 22.16 40.10
C ARG A 193 48.39 20.73 39.61
N MET A 194 48.77 19.76 40.40
CA MET A 194 48.64 18.34 40.10
C MET A 194 47.19 17.93 39.85
N ALA A 195 46.25 18.37 40.71
CA ALA A 195 44.85 18.06 40.57
C ALA A 195 44.25 18.68 39.28
N GLN A 196 44.63 19.93 38.99
CA GLN A 196 44.21 20.59 37.76
C GLN A 196 44.78 19.92 36.51
N LEU A 197 46.03 19.51 36.51
CA LEU A 197 46.66 18.78 35.40
C LEU A 197 45.96 17.47 35.14
N LYS A 198 45.66 16.69 36.17
CA LYS A 198 44.89 15.41 36.01
C LYS A 198 43.50 15.63 35.40
N LEU A 199 42.81 16.71 35.77
CA LEU A 199 41.52 17.07 35.18
C LEU A 199 41.67 17.39 33.70
N VAL A 200 42.63 18.24 33.31
CA VAL A 200 42.91 18.58 31.91
C VAL A 200 43.28 17.34 31.08
N HIS A 201 44.10 16.46 31.63
CA HIS A 201 44.45 15.19 30.98
C HIS A 201 43.23 14.30 30.76
N THR A 202 42.35 14.18 31.75
CA THR A 202 41.14 13.39 31.63
C THR A 202 40.23 13.92 30.51
N GLU A 203 40.02 15.24 30.44
CA GLU A 203 39.22 15.85 29.37
C GLU A 203 39.88 15.72 28.00
N ALA A 204 41.18 15.84 27.89
CA ALA A 204 41.91 15.63 26.63
C ALA A 204 41.78 14.18 26.11
N VAL A 205 41.83 13.19 27.01
CA VAL A 205 41.60 11.77 26.66
C VAL A 205 40.16 11.56 26.22
N LYS A 206 39.19 12.15 26.90
CA LYS A 206 37.79 12.05 26.56
C LYS A 206 37.51 12.63 25.17
N ILE A 207 38.01 13.82 24.85
CA ILE A 207 37.88 14.41 23.52
C ILE A 207 38.43 13.48 22.42
N GLN A 208 39.61 12.91 22.66
CA GLN A 208 40.25 11.99 21.72
C GLN A 208 39.45 10.68 21.56
N GLN A 209 38.81 10.19 22.65
CA GLN A 209 37.94 9.01 22.61
C GLN A 209 36.67 9.29 21.79
N GLU A 210 36.05 10.48 21.92
CA GLU A 210 34.89 10.87 21.11
C GLU A 210 35.24 10.96 19.62
N LEU A 211 36.43 11.47 19.26
CA LEU A 211 36.90 11.47 17.88
C LEU A 211 37.08 10.05 17.33
N ILE A 212 37.65 9.14 18.12
CA ILE A 212 37.74 7.72 17.73
C ILE A 212 36.35 7.12 17.53
N LYS A 213 35.41 7.40 18.41
CA LYS A 213 34.03 6.92 18.31
C LYS A 213 33.34 7.40 17.04
N GLN A 214 33.56 8.66 16.62
CA GLN A 214 33.10 9.20 15.35
C GLN A 214 33.64 8.36 14.18
N HIS A 215 34.97 8.17 14.09
CA HIS A 215 35.58 7.40 13.01
C HIS A 215 35.17 5.92 13.00
N VAL A 216 34.90 5.33 14.15
CA VAL A 216 34.32 3.96 14.27
C VAL A 216 32.89 3.93 13.72
N GLY A 217 32.08 4.98 13.95
CA GLY A 217 30.75 5.11 13.37
C GLY A 217 30.79 5.20 11.84
N GLU A 218 31.69 6.00 11.30
CA GLU A 218 31.94 6.11 9.85
C GLU A 218 32.38 4.74 9.26
N LEU A 219 33.32 4.06 9.93
CA LEU A 219 33.76 2.71 9.55
C LEU A 219 32.60 1.73 9.51
N ALA A 220 31.73 1.73 10.53
CA ALA A 220 30.58 0.83 10.60
C ALA A 220 29.59 1.08 9.46
N THR A 221 29.43 2.33 9.00
CA THR A 221 28.59 2.67 7.85
C THR A 221 29.17 2.13 6.54
N ILE A 222 30.45 2.38 6.29
CA ILE A 222 31.14 1.88 5.09
C ILE A 222 31.15 0.34 5.08
N GLN A 223 31.37 -0.29 6.24
CA GLN A 223 31.37 -1.76 6.38
C GLN A 223 29.98 -2.34 6.01
N ARG A 224 28.88 -1.73 6.46
CA ARG A 224 27.53 -2.18 6.08
C ARG A 224 27.31 -2.10 4.58
N HIS A 225 27.68 -0.99 3.92
CA HIS A 225 27.59 -0.88 2.47
C HIS A 225 28.43 -1.94 1.74
N PHE A 226 29.60 -2.24 2.28
CA PHE A 226 30.47 -3.30 1.73
C PHE A 226 29.85 -4.70 1.91
N ASP A 227 29.31 -4.99 3.09
CA ASP A 227 28.65 -6.28 3.37
C ASP A 227 27.41 -6.48 2.50
N ASN A 228 26.68 -5.38 2.18
CA ASN A 228 25.50 -5.39 1.32
C ASN A 228 25.82 -5.56 -0.18
N LEU A 229 27.10 -5.55 -0.58
CA LEU A 229 27.52 -6.02 -1.90
C LEU A 229 27.26 -7.53 -2.06
N THR A 230 27.17 -8.28 -0.99
CA THR A 230 26.68 -9.67 -0.98
C THR A 230 25.17 -9.64 -0.77
N VAL A 231 24.41 -9.67 -1.88
CA VAL A 231 22.94 -9.54 -1.85
C VAL A 231 22.32 -10.86 -1.39
N ARG A 232 21.65 -10.80 -0.22
CA ARG A 232 20.96 -11.95 0.38
C ARG A 232 19.46 -11.81 0.27
N ALA A 233 18.76 -12.93 0.28
CA ALA A 233 17.31 -13.01 0.17
C ALA A 233 16.57 -12.24 1.29
N GLY A 234 17.06 -12.36 2.51
CA GLY A 234 16.48 -11.69 3.69
C GLY A 234 15.16 -12.29 4.20
N ASN A 235 14.39 -12.99 3.35
CA ASN A 235 13.19 -13.74 3.71
C ASN A 235 13.21 -15.09 2.97
N ALA A 236 12.50 -16.07 3.49
CA ALA A 236 12.24 -17.32 2.77
C ALA A 236 11.17 -17.08 1.69
N GLY A 237 11.32 -17.71 0.54
CA GLY A 237 10.39 -17.58 -0.58
C GLY A 237 10.98 -18.14 -1.88
N VAL A 238 10.52 -17.63 -3.00
CA VAL A 238 11.03 -17.95 -4.33
C VAL A 238 11.53 -16.68 -5.01
N LEU A 239 12.68 -16.77 -5.64
CA LEU A 239 13.22 -15.69 -6.48
C LEU A 239 12.35 -15.55 -7.73
N GLN A 240 11.51 -14.51 -7.79
CA GLN A 240 10.55 -14.30 -8.88
C GLN A 240 11.18 -13.59 -10.08
N ARG A 241 11.98 -12.55 -9.81
CA ARG A 241 12.63 -11.75 -10.87
C ARG A 241 14.04 -11.37 -10.45
N LEU A 242 14.91 -11.31 -11.45
CA LEU A 242 16.30 -10.87 -11.36
C LEU A 242 16.61 -10.02 -12.60
N PRO A 243 16.27 -8.72 -12.61
CA PRO A 243 16.37 -7.86 -13.79
C PRO A 243 17.80 -7.31 -13.98
N VAL A 244 18.82 -8.10 -13.66
CA VAL A 244 20.24 -7.73 -13.81
C VAL A 244 21.02 -8.84 -14.47
N GLU A 245 22.08 -8.46 -15.19
CA GLU A 245 22.95 -9.37 -15.92
C GLU A 245 24.38 -9.34 -15.37
N LEU A 246 25.14 -10.41 -15.60
CA LEU A 246 26.54 -10.51 -15.22
C LEU A 246 27.35 -9.42 -15.90
N GLY A 247 28.19 -8.70 -15.14
CA GLY A 247 28.98 -7.58 -15.63
C GLY A 247 28.23 -6.25 -15.75
N GLN A 248 26.94 -6.24 -15.50
CA GLN A 248 26.12 -5.01 -15.54
C GLN A 248 26.49 -4.09 -14.38
N SER A 249 26.65 -2.78 -14.67
CA SER A 249 26.77 -1.74 -13.63
C SER A 249 25.38 -1.33 -13.16
N VAL A 250 25.19 -1.27 -11.84
CA VAL A 250 23.96 -0.88 -11.16
C VAL A 250 24.22 0.36 -10.31
N SER A 251 23.27 1.29 -10.30
CA SER A 251 23.31 2.48 -9.44
C SER A 251 22.57 2.23 -8.14
N ALA A 252 22.81 3.07 -7.12
CA ALA A 252 22.00 3.06 -5.91
C ALA A 252 20.50 3.19 -6.24
N GLY A 253 19.66 2.37 -5.61
CA GLY A 253 18.22 2.28 -5.86
C GLY A 253 17.81 1.36 -7.03
N SER A 254 18.75 0.85 -7.84
CA SER A 254 18.43 -0.11 -8.91
C SER A 254 17.87 -1.39 -8.32
N GLN A 255 16.82 -1.92 -8.96
CA GLN A 255 16.22 -3.20 -8.58
C GLN A 255 17.17 -4.35 -8.93
N LEU A 256 17.45 -5.20 -7.95
CA LEU A 256 18.34 -6.35 -8.10
C LEU A 256 17.55 -7.66 -8.19
N ALA A 257 16.58 -7.84 -7.30
CA ALA A 257 15.81 -9.07 -7.24
C ALA A 257 14.44 -8.84 -6.59
N LEU A 258 13.46 -9.63 -6.98
CA LEU A 258 12.15 -9.72 -6.34
C LEU A 258 11.96 -11.13 -5.78
N ILE A 259 11.75 -11.22 -4.48
CA ILE A 259 11.44 -12.48 -3.78
C ILE A 259 10.00 -12.41 -3.31
N GLY A 260 9.25 -13.49 -3.47
CA GLY A 260 7.89 -13.58 -3.00
C GLY A 260 7.50 -14.99 -2.62
N SER A 261 6.42 -15.11 -1.84
CA SER A 261 5.82 -16.40 -1.55
C SER A 261 5.09 -16.93 -2.79
N VAL A 262 5.17 -18.22 -3.07
CA VAL A 262 4.35 -18.90 -4.09
C VAL A 262 3.20 -19.69 -3.45
N ASN A 263 3.29 -19.97 -2.15
CA ASN A 263 2.27 -20.74 -1.41
C ASN A 263 1.24 -19.84 -0.72
N GLU A 264 1.55 -18.57 -0.53
CA GLU A 264 0.64 -17.57 0.04
C GLU A 264 0.41 -16.48 -1.00
N LEU A 265 -0.72 -16.59 -1.72
CA LEU A 265 -1.12 -15.65 -2.75
C LEU A 265 -2.38 -14.90 -2.29
N VAL A 266 -2.50 -13.68 -2.77
CA VAL A 266 -3.71 -12.85 -2.72
C VAL A 266 -4.15 -12.57 -4.14
N ALA A 267 -5.43 -12.35 -4.35
CA ALA A 267 -5.93 -11.91 -5.63
C ALA A 267 -6.12 -10.38 -5.59
N LEU A 268 -5.47 -9.67 -6.52
CA LEU A 268 -5.70 -8.26 -6.73
C LEU A 268 -6.66 -8.12 -7.91
N VAL A 269 -7.88 -7.66 -7.62
CA VAL A 269 -9.01 -7.62 -8.56
C VAL A 269 -9.40 -6.19 -8.85
N ASP A 270 -9.44 -5.81 -10.12
CA ASP A 270 -9.85 -4.49 -10.55
C ASP A 270 -11.35 -4.49 -10.85
N ILE A 271 -12.10 -3.68 -10.11
CA ILE A 271 -13.53 -3.51 -10.20
C ILE A 271 -13.84 -2.16 -10.81
N SER A 272 -14.82 -2.10 -11.72
CA SER A 272 -15.27 -0.82 -12.30
C SER A 272 -15.76 0.14 -11.21
N GLN A 273 -15.39 1.43 -11.32
CA GLN A 273 -15.85 2.50 -10.44
C GLN A 273 -17.38 2.56 -10.30
N SER A 274 -18.13 2.19 -11.34
CA SER A 274 -19.60 2.17 -11.30
C SER A 274 -20.17 1.07 -10.40
N GLN A 275 -19.40 0.02 -10.10
CA GLN A 275 -19.85 -1.16 -9.34
C GLN A 275 -19.24 -1.24 -7.95
N ILE A 276 -18.16 -0.52 -7.68
CA ILE A 276 -17.42 -0.60 -6.40
C ILE A 276 -18.27 -0.21 -5.19
N SER A 277 -19.28 0.66 -5.36
CA SER A 277 -20.19 1.04 -4.28
C SER A 277 -20.97 -0.14 -3.67
N ASN A 278 -21.10 -1.23 -4.40
CA ASN A 278 -21.76 -2.45 -3.97
C ASN A 278 -20.82 -3.45 -3.29
N VAL A 279 -19.51 -3.20 -3.34
CA VAL A 279 -18.48 -4.08 -2.76
C VAL A 279 -18.13 -3.60 -1.36
N SER A 280 -18.06 -4.54 -0.42
CA SER A 280 -17.72 -4.27 0.97
C SER A 280 -16.73 -5.32 1.49
N LYS A 281 -15.92 -4.91 2.48
CA LYS A 281 -14.99 -5.81 3.15
C LYS A 281 -15.72 -6.99 3.79
N GLY A 282 -15.13 -8.21 3.70
CA GLY A 282 -15.67 -9.45 4.24
C GLY A 282 -16.67 -10.15 3.32
N GLN A 283 -16.98 -9.61 2.15
CA GLN A 283 -17.81 -10.29 1.16
C GLN A 283 -17.09 -11.51 0.57
N ALA A 284 -17.86 -12.59 0.36
CA ALA A 284 -17.36 -13.79 -0.26
C ALA A 284 -17.04 -13.57 -1.75
N VAL A 285 -15.91 -14.12 -2.19
CA VAL A 285 -15.42 -14.00 -3.56
C VAL A 285 -15.11 -15.38 -4.11
N THR A 286 -15.51 -15.63 -5.34
CA THR A 286 -15.07 -16.78 -6.12
C THR A 286 -14.04 -16.31 -7.14
N VAL A 287 -12.81 -16.76 -6.98
CA VAL A 287 -11.69 -16.45 -7.89
C VAL A 287 -11.42 -17.62 -8.80
N LYS A 288 -11.58 -17.41 -10.09
CA LYS A 288 -11.32 -18.43 -11.11
C LYS A 288 -9.87 -18.33 -11.60
N VAL A 289 -9.12 -19.38 -11.31
CA VAL A 289 -7.73 -19.52 -11.75
C VAL A 289 -7.65 -20.66 -12.74
N ARG A 290 -7.59 -20.37 -14.04
CA ARG A 290 -7.74 -21.38 -15.12
C ARG A 290 -9.04 -22.20 -14.94
N ASN A 291 -8.90 -23.50 -14.59
CA ASN A 291 -10.02 -24.41 -14.42
C ASN A 291 -10.44 -24.63 -12.95
N ASN A 292 -9.77 -23.97 -12.00
CA ASN A 292 -10.05 -24.09 -10.57
C ASN A 292 -10.76 -22.85 -10.05
N ASN A 293 -11.76 -23.05 -9.22
CA ASN A 293 -12.42 -21.98 -8.48
C ASN A 293 -11.88 -21.99 -7.06
N LEU A 294 -11.28 -20.89 -6.64
CA LEU A 294 -10.82 -20.63 -5.28
C LEU A 294 -11.86 -19.76 -4.58
N VAL A 295 -12.12 -20.05 -3.33
CA VAL A 295 -12.98 -19.22 -2.49
C VAL A 295 -12.11 -18.28 -1.69
N GLY A 296 -12.55 -17.05 -1.57
CA GLY A 296 -11.87 -16.03 -0.80
C GLY A 296 -12.83 -15.01 -0.20
N GLU A 297 -12.27 -14.00 0.42
CA GLU A 297 -13.04 -12.87 0.96
C GLU A 297 -12.34 -11.54 0.65
N VAL A 298 -13.12 -10.48 0.51
CA VAL A 298 -12.62 -9.11 0.33
C VAL A 298 -11.87 -8.68 1.59
N LEU A 299 -10.56 -8.54 1.48
CA LEU A 299 -9.70 -8.10 2.58
C LEU A 299 -9.63 -6.57 2.67
N ARG A 300 -9.41 -5.93 1.52
CA ARG A 300 -9.22 -4.48 1.41
C ARG A 300 -9.69 -3.96 0.07
N ILE A 301 -10.23 -2.74 0.08
CA ILE A 301 -10.62 -1.97 -1.11
C ILE A 301 -9.69 -0.76 -1.15
N ASP A 302 -9.02 -0.53 -2.26
CA ASP A 302 -8.17 0.65 -2.42
C ASP A 302 -9.03 1.92 -2.48
N PRO A 303 -8.64 3.00 -1.79
CA PRO A 303 -9.39 4.26 -1.82
C PRO A 303 -9.20 5.05 -3.12
N GLU A 304 -8.22 4.69 -3.95
CA GLU A 304 -7.86 5.39 -5.19
C GLU A 304 -8.51 4.73 -6.41
N VAL A 305 -8.99 5.57 -7.33
CA VAL A 305 -9.50 5.13 -8.63
C VAL A 305 -8.39 5.30 -9.67
N THR A 306 -7.97 4.21 -10.27
CA THR A 306 -6.95 4.20 -11.32
C THR A 306 -7.55 3.70 -12.63
N ASN A 307 -7.46 4.50 -13.70
CA ASN A 307 -7.99 4.15 -15.04
C ASN A 307 -9.48 3.73 -15.04
N GLY A 308 -10.30 4.28 -14.13
CA GLY A 308 -11.74 3.98 -14.03
C GLY A 308 -12.06 2.68 -13.29
N THR A 309 -11.06 2.06 -12.66
CA THR A 309 -11.20 0.89 -11.79
C THR A 309 -10.68 1.17 -10.39
N VAL A 310 -11.16 0.38 -9.43
CA VAL A 310 -10.69 0.34 -8.05
C VAL A 310 -10.14 -1.05 -7.78
N SER A 311 -8.92 -1.13 -7.26
CA SER A 311 -8.29 -2.40 -6.91
C SER A 311 -8.86 -2.92 -5.58
N VAL A 312 -9.24 -4.18 -5.58
CA VAL A 312 -9.75 -4.92 -4.42
C VAL A 312 -8.83 -6.09 -4.13
N GLU A 313 -8.28 -6.10 -2.93
CA GLU A 313 -7.46 -7.21 -2.45
C GLU A 313 -8.36 -8.29 -1.83
N VAL A 314 -8.23 -9.51 -2.34
CA VAL A 314 -9.00 -10.68 -1.92
C VAL A 314 -8.06 -11.70 -1.28
N ALA A 315 -8.33 -12.04 -0.02
CA ALA A 315 -7.67 -13.15 0.66
C ALA A 315 -8.23 -14.47 0.12
N LEU A 316 -7.35 -15.37 -0.31
CA LEU A 316 -7.72 -16.68 -0.79
C LEU A 316 -7.76 -17.67 0.38
N ASN A 317 -8.87 -18.40 0.51
CA ASN A 317 -9.08 -19.40 1.54
C ASN A 317 -8.89 -20.80 0.94
N GLY A 318 -8.12 -21.65 1.62
CA GLY A 318 -7.84 -23.02 1.19
C GLY A 318 -6.49 -23.22 0.52
N GLU A 319 -6.25 -24.42 0.03
CA GLU A 319 -5.00 -24.78 -0.64
C GLU A 319 -4.91 -24.14 -2.04
N ILE A 320 -3.84 -23.41 -2.28
CA ILE A 320 -3.56 -22.82 -3.57
C ILE A 320 -3.05 -23.92 -4.52
N PRO A 321 -3.68 -24.10 -5.68
CA PRO A 321 -3.24 -25.12 -6.62
C PRO A 321 -1.78 -24.94 -7.01
N PRO A 322 -1.00 -26.03 -7.15
CA PRO A 322 0.41 -25.93 -7.59
C PRO A 322 0.61 -25.28 -8.96
N SER A 323 -0.46 -25.17 -9.75
CA SER A 323 -0.45 -24.47 -11.04
C SER A 323 -0.62 -22.96 -10.94
N ALA A 324 -1.07 -22.43 -9.78
CA ALA A 324 -1.19 -21.01 -9.57
C ALA A 324 0.21 -20.37 -9.41
N ARG A 325 0.42 -19.24 -10.06
CA ARG A 325 1.69 -18.49 -10.03
C ARG A 325 1.39 -17.01 -9.79
N PRO A 326 2.27 -16.28 -9.13
CA PRO A 326 2.22 -14.83 -9.11
C PRO A 326 2.12 -14.25 -10.53
N GLU A 327 1.48 -13.12 -10.69
CA GLU A 327 1.20 -12.39 -11.95
C GLU A 327 0.27 -13.15 -12.94
N MET A 328 -0.34 -14.25 -12.51
CA MET A 328 -1.32 -14.96 -13.34
C MET A 328 -2.64 -14.21 -13.37
N ASN A 329 -3.21 -14.02 -14.56
CA ASN A 329 -4.52 -13.40 -14.75
C ASN A 329 -5.63 -14.27 -14.15
N ILE A 330 -6.58 -13.63 -13.51
CA ILE A 330 -7.74 -14.23 -12.84
C ILE A 330 -9.02 -13.48 -13.18
N GLU A 331 -10.13 -14.19 -13.06
CA GLU A 331 -11.48 -13.63 -13.03
C GLU A 331 -12.06 -13.83 -11.64
N ALA A 332 -12.64 -12.79 -11.06
CA ALA A 332 -13.24 -12.86 -9.73
C ALA A 332 -14.71 -12.43 -9.77
N ARG A 333 -15.54 -13.11 -8.97
CA ARG A 333 -16.94 -12.78 -8.74
C ARG A 333 -17.14 -12.53 -7.26
N ILE A 334 -17.49 -11.32 -6.93
CA ILE A 334 -17.75 -10.88 -5.56
C ILE A 334 -19.25 -10.96 -5.32
N ASN A 335 -19.65 -11.74 -4.32
CA ASN A 335 -21.06 -11.81 -3.91
C ASN A 335 -21.40 -10.55 -3.10
N THR A 336 -22.20 -9.67 -3.70
CA THR A 336 -22.61 -8.40 -3.07
C THR A 336 -23.93 -8.50 -2.30
N GLY A 337 -24.62 -9.63 -2.41
CA GLY A 337 -25.86 -9.89 -1.67
C GLY A 337 -26.72 -10.96 -2.34
N THR A 338 -27.62 -11.54 -1.57
CA THR A 338 -28.63 -12.48 -2.06
C THR A 338 -30.00 -11.81 -1.94
N LEU A 339 -30.69 -11.65 -3.05
CA LEU A 339 -32.07 -11.18 -3.08
C LEU A 339 -32.97 -12.39 -3.02
N SER A 340 -33.49 -12.70 -1.82
CA SER A 340 -34.33 -13.87 -1.62
C SER A 340 -35.73 -13.67 -2.20
N ASN A 341 -36.26 -14.71 -2.83
CA ASN A 341 -37.64 -14.79 -3.34
C ASN A 341 -38.05 -13.62 -4.26
N THR A 342 -37.12 -13.20 -5.14
CA THR A 342 -37.37 -12.10 -6.08
C THR A 342 -37.76 -12.61 -7.48
N LEU A 343 -38.45 -11.76 -8.27
CA LEU A 343 -38.66 -12.03 -9.69
C LEU A 343 -37.42 -11.64 -10.48
N TYR A 344 -37.01 -12.49 -11.38
CA TYR A 344 -35.87 -12.24 -12.27
C TYR A 344 -36.05 -12.85 -13.64
N ILE A 345 -35.31 -12.34 -14.61
CA ILE A 345 -35.27 -12.82 -15.99
C ILE A 345 -33.87 -12.70 -16.56
N GLU A 346 -33.54 -13.42 -17.64
CA GLU A 346 -32.33 -13.14 -18.42
C GLU A 346 -32.39 -11.70 -18.94
N ARG A 347 -31.27 -11.00 -18.87
CA ARG A 347 -31.20 -9.56 -19.17
C ARG A 347 -31.53 -9.28 -20.64
N PRO A 348 -32.59 -8.50 -20.92
CA PRO A 348 -32.88 -8.00 -22.29
C PRO A 348 -31.74 -7.14 -22.83
N ILE A 349 -31.47 -7.20 -24.16
CA ILE A 349 -30.27 -6.61 -24.79
C ILE A 349 -30.14 -5.10 -24.47
N ASN A 350 -31.19 -4.32 -24.50
CA ASN A 350 -31.12 -2.88 -24.28
C ASN A 350 -31.55 -2.44 -22.85
N SER A 351 -31.44 -3.32 -21.86
CA SER A 351 -31.79 -3.04 -20.48
C SER A 351 -30.63 -2.60 -19.63
N ARG A 352 -30.86 -1.76 -18.62
CA ARG A 352 -29.90 -1.31 -17.63
C ARG A 352 -30.41 -1.61 -16.22
N ALA A 353 -29.52 -1.92 -15.30
CA ALA A 353 -29.87 -2.10 -13.90
C ALA A 353 -30.43 -0.81 -13.28
N ASN A 354 -31.36 -0.97 -12.34
CA ASN A 354 -31.99 0.12 -11.59
C ASN A 354 -32.69 1.19 -12.48
N THR A 355 -33.27 0.77 -13.62
CA THR A 355 -34.01 1.66 -14.54
C THR A 355 -35.38 1.11 -14.86
N SER A 356 -36.28 1.97 -15.33
CA SER A 356 -37.54 1.56 -15.95
C SER A 356 -37.30 1.36 -17.45
N ALA A 357 -37.71 0.19 -17.96
CA ALA A 357 -37.62 -0.15 -19.37
C ALA A 357 -39.00 -0.53 -19.92
N GLU A 358 -39.31 -0.11 -21.15
CA GLU A 358 -40.50 -0.55 -21.86
C GLU A 358 -40.17 -1.86 -22.60
N LEU A 359 -40.71 -2.97 -22.13
CA LEU A 359 -40.45 -4.30 -22.69
C LEU A 359 -41.75 -4.92 -23.20
N PHE A 360 -41.65 -5.79 -24.21
CA PHE A 360 -42.78 -6.51 -24.76
C PHE A 360 -43.05 -7.79 -23.97
N VAL A 361 -44.22 -7.83 -23.30
CA VAL A 361 -44.70 -9.01 -22.57
C VAL A 361 -45.62 -9.82 -23.48
N VAL A 362 -45.36 -11.08 -23.65
CA VAL A 362 -46.10 -11.98 -24.56
C VAL A 362 -47.34 -12.49 -23.89
N ASN A 363 -48.50 -12.31 -24.57
CA ASN A 363 -49.74 -13.01 -24.24
C ASN A 363 -49.90 -14.22 -25.12
N SER A 364 -49.61 -15.41 -24.55
CA SER A 364 -49.63 -16.66 -25.30
C SER A 364 -51.03 -17.02 -25.86
N GLN A 365 -52.10 -16.55 -25.22
CA GLN A 365 -53.47 -16.78 -25.70
C GLN A 365 -53.86 -15.97 -26.91
N LEU A 366 -53.27 -14.76 -27.06
CA LEU A 366 -53.59 -13.84 -28.13
C LEU A 366 -52.53 -13.79 -29.25
N GLN A 367 -51.50 -14.63 -29.16
CA GLN A 367 -50.32 -14.60 -30.05
C GLN A 367 -49.81 -13.14 -30.31
N SER A 368 -49.85 -12.32 -29.24
CA SER A 368 -49.47 -10.92 -29.30
C SER A 368 -48.57 -10.58 -28.12
N ALA A 369 -47.69 -9.60 -28.31
CA ALA A 369 -46.90 -9.04 -27.21
C ALA A 369 -47.26 -7.56 -27.02
N GLN A 370 -47.47 -7.17 -25.77
CA GLN A 370 -47.85 -5.82 -25.39
C GLN A 370 -46.68 -5.14 -24.71
N LYS A 371 -46.43 -3.90 -25.07
CA LYS A 371 -45.39 -3.07 -24.50
C LYS A 371 -45.80 -2.56 -23.11
N LEU A 372 -45.08 -2.94 -22.08
CA LEU A 372 -45.35 -2.59 -20.69
C LEU A 372 -44.14 -1.94 -20.03
N PRO A 373 -44.33 -0.92 -19.17
CA PRO A 373 -43.24 -0.39 -18.37
C PRO A 373 -42.90 -1.36 -17.24
N ILE A 374 -41.66 -1.84 -17.22
CA ILE A 374 -41.14 -2.77 -16.25
C ILE A 374 -40.02 -2.10 -15.45
N GLN A 375 -40.11 -2.11 -14.13
CA GLN A 375 -39.07 -1.63 -13.27
C GLN A 375 -38.02 -2.73 -13.06
N LEU A 376 -36.83 -2.51 -13.59
CA LEU A 376 -35.69 -3.38 -13.44
C LEU A 376 -34.89 -2.98 -12.19
N GLY A 377 -34.44 -3.95 -11.43
CA GLY A 377 -33.62 -3.78 -10.25
C GLY A 377 -32.15 -4.14 -10.49
N VAL A 378 -31.55 -4.85 -9.54
CA VAL A 378 -30.15 -5.21 -9.55
C VAL A 378 -29.85 -6.22 -10.65
N GLN A 379 -28.71 -6.08 -11.32
CA GLN A 379 -28.19 -7.09 -12.27
C GLN A 379 -27.34 -8.11 -11.52
N ALA A 380 -27.50 -9.37 -11.87
CA ALA A 380 -26.74 -10.49 -11.33
C ALA A 380 -26.27 -11.40 -12.47
N GLY A 381 -25.05 -11.21 -12.93
CA GLY A 381 -24.50 -11.91 -14.09
C GLY A 381 -25.39 -11.71 -15.33
N LYS A 382 -25.91 -12.82 -15.88
CA LYS A 382 -26.81 -12.81 -17.05
C LYS A 382 -28.28 -12.49 -16.71
N TYR A 383 -28.64 -12.43 -15.43
CA TYR A 383 -30.00 -12.15 -14.97
C TYR A 383 -30.15 -10.71 -14.49
N ILE A 384 -31.39 -10.24 -14.50
CA ILE A 384 -31.76 -8.94 -13.93
C ILE A 384 -33.03 -9.10 -13.09
N GLN A 385 -33.04 -8.45 -11.93
CA GLN A 385 -34.19 -8.40 -11.05
C GLN A 385 -35.34 -7.62 -11.70
N ILE A 386 -36.56 -8.09 -11.48
CA ILE A 386 -37.79 -7.36 -11.79
C ILE A 386 -38.42 -6.91 -10.47
N VAL A 387 -38.54 -5.60 -10.30
CA VAL A 387 -39.15 -5.00 -9.10
C VAL A 387 -40.68 -4.89 -9.25
N ALA A 388 -41.15 -4.50 -10.43
CA ALA A 388 -42.55 -4.36 -10.74
C ALA A 388 -42.83 -4.40 -12.25
N GLY A 389 -44.08 -4.68 -12.62
CA GLY A 389 -44.56 -4.58 -14.01
C GLY A 389 -45.00 -5.89 -14.61
N VAL A 390 -44.58 -7.05 -14.08
CA VAL A 390 -44.93 -8.39 -14.59
C VAL A 390 -45.08 -9.39 -13.45
N LYS A 391 -45.61 -10.56 -13.76
CA LYS A 391 -45.84 -11.66 -12.84
C LYS A 391 -44.88 -12.83 -13.14
N GLU A 392 -44.80 -13.75 -12.20
CA GLU A 392 -44.13 -15.02 -12.40
C GLU A 392 -44.73 -15.80 -13.57
N SER A 393 -43.90 -16.43 -14.36
CA SER A 393 -44.23 -17.17 -15.59
C SER A 393 -44.60 -16.30 -16.80
N ASP A 394 -44.65 -14.99 -16.69
CA ASP A 394 -44.80 -14.13 -17.87
C ASP A 394 -43.60 -14.30 -18.82
N GLN A 395 -43.86 -14.21 -20.12
CA GLN A 395 -42.79 -14.28 -21.14
C GLN A 395 -42.50 -12.88 -21.66
N ILE A 396 -41.21 -12.53 -21.75
CA ILE A 396 -40.73 -11.22 -22.21
C ILE A 396 -39.78 -11.43 -23.38
N ILE A 397 -39.85 -10.52 -24.35
CA ILE A 397 -38.92 -10.51 -25.49
C ILE A 397 -37.57 -9.96 -25.00
N LEU A 398 -36.51 -10.76 -25.12
CA LEU A 398 -35.13 -10.43 -24.72
C LEU A 398 -34.28 -9.83 -25.85
N SER A 399 -34.62 -10.16 -27.09
CA SER A 399 -33.90 -9.66 -28.29
C SER A 399 -34.08 -8.14 -28.48
N ASP A 400 -33.29 -7.57 -29.38
CA ASP A 400 -33.37 -6.13 -29.70
C ASP A 400 -34.73 -5.75 -30.27
N THR A 401 -35.46 -4.92 -29.52
CA THR A 401 -36.77 -4.41 -29.88
C THR A 401 -36.76 -2.99 -30.44
N SER A 402 -35.57 -2.43 -30.72
CA SER A 402 -35.40 -1.04 -31.16
C SER A 402 -36.22 -0.68 -32.43
N HIS A 403 -36.35 -1.65 -33.34
CA HIS A 403 -37.13 -1.48 -34.58
C HIS A 403 -38.65 -1.43 -34.35
N TRP A 404 -39.14 -1.84 -33.16
CA TRP A 404 -40.58 -1.94 -32.88
C TRP A 404 -41.03 -0.99 -31.77
N GLN A 405 -40.17 -0.11 -31.33
CA GLN A 405 -40.45 0.83 -30.22
C GLN A 405 -41.66 1.77 -30.51
N GLN A 406 -41.97 2.03 -31.77
CA GLN A 406 -43.11 2.85 -32.17
C GLN A 406 -44.49 2.15 -32.03
N TYR A 407 -44.50 0.81 -31.81
CA TYR A 407 -45.73 0.04 -31.69
C TYR A 407 -46.04 -0.24 -30.23
N GLN A 408 -47.33 -0.11 -29.83
CA GLN A 408 -47.81 -0.46 -28.50
C GLN A 408 -48.04 -1.97 -28.33
N SER A 409 -48.28 -2.65 -29.47
CA SER A 409 -48.43 -4.10 -29.52
C SER A 409 -47.89 -4.67 -30.82
N ILE A 410 -47.41 -5.89 -30.76
CA ILE A 410 -46.89 -6.65 -31.93
C ILE A 410 -47.59 -8.00 -31.96
N MET A 411 -47.86 -8.56 -33.15
CA MET A 411 -48.39 -9.88 -33.36
C MET A 411 -47.26 -10.86 -33.65
N LEU A 412 -47.23 -11.95 -32.92
CA LEU A 412 -46.28 -13.05 -33.17
C LEU A 412 -46.94 -14.04 -34.12
N THR A 413 -46.34 -14.21 -35.28
CA THR A 413 -46.78 -15.19 -36.29
C THR A 413 -45.86 -16.42 -36.21
N GLN A 414 -46.43 -17.59 -36.43
CA GLN A 414 -45.63 -18.82 -36.51
C GLN A 414 -44.66 -18.84 -37.68
#